data_dad8633e58a65c3175d1f5ae4a12a301
#
_entry.id   dad8633e58a65c3175d1f5ae4a12a301
#
_cell.length_a   1.000
_cell.length_b   1.000
_cell.length_c   1.000
_cell.angle_alpha   90.00
_cell.angle_beta   90.00
_cell.angle_gamma   90.00
#
_symmetry.space_group_name_H-M   'P 1'
#
loop_
_entity.id
_entity.type
_entity.pdbx_description
1 polymer ?
#
loop_
_entity_poly.entity_id
_entity_poly.type
_entity_poly.pdbx_seq_one_letter_code
_entity_poly.pdbx_strand_id
1 'polypeptide(L)'
;MDLGGEQSLAFDFNIYQSEYESEYVGTANDEDNTIWSLAGTYAFDAHKLTVAYQQSHGGVDGVGYIYGDDGGGTVWLANSIQYSDFNGEDEKSWQARYDLNMASYGVPGLSFMTRYAQGWDISTATGEGKEREWDVEAKYVVQDGAAKDLSLRLRHAKYWSDSDYAPINGTDLTDLRLIVEYPLSIL
;
A
#
# COMPACT_ATOMS: atom_id res chain seq x y z
N MET A 1 18.73 -11.00 4.03
CA MET A 1 19.71 -11.66 4.92
C MET A 1 19.08 -12.98 5.38
N ASP A 2 19.72 -14.08 5.09
CA ASP A 2 19.32 -15.40 5.62
C ASP A 2 19.89 -15.53 7.04
N LEU A 3 19.03 -15.82 8.02
CA LEU A 3 19.38 -15.91 9.43
C LEU A 3 19.65 -17.37 9.87
N GLY A 4 19.59 -18.32 8.91
CA GLY A 4 19.69 -19.75 9.15
C GLY A 4 18.34 -20.37 9.56
N GLY A 5 18.09 -21.62 9.14
CA GLY A 5 16.77 -22.24 9.24
C GLY A 5 15.79 -21.65 8.23
N GLU A 6 14.50 -21.66 8.53
CA GLU A 6 13.44 -21.07 7.68
C GLU A 6 13.16 -19.59 8.05
N GLN A 7 14.20 -18.78 8.29
CA GLN A 7 14.10 -17.40 8.70
C GLN A 7 14.81 -16.48 7.73
N SER A 8 14.20 -15.34 7.42
CA SER A 8 14.82 -14.31 6.58
C SER A 8 14.45 -12.91 7.05
N LEU A 9 15.35 -11.96 6.81
CA LEU A 9 15.13 -10.54 7.01
C LEU A 9 15.43 -9.81 5.69
N ALA A 10 14.47 -9.00 5.24
CA ALA A 10 14.58 -8.19 4.03
C ALA A 10 14.30 -6.73 4.35
N PHE A 11 14.96 -5.83 3.62
CA PHE A 11 14.70 -4.40 3.63
C PHE A 11 14.42 -3.92 2.22
N ASP A 12 13.48 -2.99 2.09
CA ASP A 12 13.14 -2.31 0.86
C ASP A 12 13.18 -0.80 1.10
N PHE A 13 13.81 -0.05 0.20
CA PHE A 13 13.89 1.41 0.26
C PHE A 13 13.66 1.99 -1.12
N ASN A 14 12.75 2.96 -1.21
CA ASN A 14 12.44 3.68 -2.43
C ASN A 14 12.40 5.17 -2.16
N ILE A 15 12.84 5.98 -3.13
CA ILE A 15 12.76 7.45 -3.09
C ILE A 15 12.46 7.97 -4.50
N TYR A 16 11.54 8.92 -4.56
CA TYR A 16 11.12 9.58 -5.80
C TYR A 16 11.03 11.08 -5.58
N GLN A 17 11.31 11.84 -6.63
CA GLN A 17 11.16 13.28 -6.65
C GLN A 17 10.41 13.68 -7.92
N SER A 18 9.48 14.62 -7.78
CA SER A 18 8.73 15.23 -8.87
C SER A 18 8.75 16.74 -8.74
N GLU A 19 8.83 17.41 -9.87
CA GLU A 19 8.63 18.86 -9.99
C GLU A 19 7.32 19.09 -10.76
N TYR A 20 6.48 19.97 -10.25
CA TYR A 20 5.19 20.33 -10.83
C TYR A 20 5.25 21.76 -11.34
N GLU A 21 5.10 21.95 -12.65
CA GLU A 21 5.00 23.29 -13.22
C GLU A 21 3.76 24.01 -12.65
N SER A 22 3.90 25.28 -12.32
CA SER A 22 2.85 26.12 -11.74
C SER A 22 1.54 26.12 -12.55
N GLU A 23 1.63 26.01 -13.88
CA GLU A 23 0.47 25.88 -14.78
C GLU A 23 -0.31 24.57 -14.52
N TYR A 24 0.40 23.48 -14.21
CA TYR A 24 -0.21 22.16 -13.95
C TYR A 24 -0.93 22.10 -12.60
N VAL A 25 -0.33 22.66 -11.56
CA VAL A 25 -0.90 22.63 -10.20
C VAL A 25 -1.73 23.86 -9.86
N GLY A 26 -1.74 24.89 -10.72
CA GLY A 26 -2.56 26.10 -10.56
C GLY A 26 -2.03 27.07 -9.49
N THR A 27 -0.75 27.02 -9.19
CA THR A 27 -0.05 27.86 -8.20
C THR A 27 0.68 29.03 -8.85
N ALA A 28 1.22 29.96 -8.05
CA ALA A 28 1.98 31.09 -8.54
C ALA A 28 3.44 30.73 -8.87
N ASN A 29 3.95 29.62 -8.33
CA ASN A 29 5.31 29.12 -8.49
C ASN A 29 5.25 27.62 -8.80
N ASP A 30 6.35 27.10 -9.35
CA ASP A 30 6.55 25.66 -9.47
C ASP A 30 6.68 25.05 -8.07
N GLU A 31 6.14 23.86 -7.90
CA GLU A 31 6.14 23.12 -6.64
C GLU A 31 6.90 21.79 -6.82
N ASP A 32 7.44 21.27 -5.77
CA ASP A 32 8.10 19.98 -5.80
C ASP A 32 7.55 19.03 -4.73
N ASN A 33 7.80 17.75 -4.91
CA ASN A 33 7.56 16.74 -3.89
C ASN A 33 8.68 15.71 -3.91
N THR A 34 9.13 15.34 -2.71
CA THR A 34 10.02 14.20 -2.50
C THR A 34 9.32 13.19 -1.60
N ILE A 35 9.11 11.98 -2.10
CA ILE A 35 8.52 10.89 -1.33
C ILE A 35 9.49 9.73 -1.20
N TRP A 36 9.58 9.14 -0.01
CA TRP A 36 10.40 7.97 0.23
C TRP A 36 9.72 6.99 1.18
N SER A 37 10.07 5.72 1.06
CA SER A 37 9.61 4.67 1.96
C SER A 37 10.72 3.70 2.34
N LEU A 38 10.63 3.16 3.56
CA LEU A 38 11.50 2.10 4.07
C LEU A 38 10.63 1.03 4.72
N ALA A 39 10.80 -0.21 4.28
CA ALA A 39 10.13 -1.37 4.87
C ALA A 39 11.15 -2.39 5.38
N GLY A 40 10.87 -3.00 6.53
CA GLY A 40 11.57 -4.16 7.07
C GLY A 40 10.61 -5.34 7.17
N THR A 41 10.99 -6.48 6.60
CA THR A 41 10.18 -7.70 6.60
C THR A 41 10.96 -8.84 7.25
N TYR A 42 10.38 -9.46 8.29
CA TYR A 42 10.88 -10.66 8.92
C TYR A 42 9.95 -11.82 8.60
N ALA A 43 10.50 -12.87 7.99
CA ALA A 43 9.77 -14.10 7.68
C ALA A 43 10.34 -15.27 8.48
N PHE A 44 9.45 -16.09 9.04
CA PHE A 44 9.79 -17.31 9.78
C PHE A 44 8.66 -18.33 9.62
N ASP A 45 9.01 -19.54 9.17
CA ASP A 45 8.06 -20.63 8.90
C ASP A 45 6.87 -20.14 8.04
N ALA A 46 5.66 -20.23 8.55
CA ALA A 46 4.43 -19.81 7.86
C ALA A 46 4.13 -18.31 7.96
N HIS A 47 4.90 -17.56 8.73
CA HIS A 47 4.59 -16.20 9.15
C HIS A 47 5.50 -15.18 8.48
N LYS A 48 4.94 -14.00 8.17
CA LYS A 48 5.72 -12.84 7.73
C LYS A 48 5.18 -11.58 8.39
N LEU A 49 6.08 -10.83 9.02
CA LEU A 49 5.80 -9.54 9.65
C LEU A 49 6.51 -8.45 8.87
N THR A 50 5.80 -7.41 8.48
CA THR A 50 6.38 -6.22 7.83
C THR A 50 6.00 -4.99 8.62
N VAL A 51 6.99 -4.13 8.86
CA VAL A 51 6.80 -2.77 9.36
C VAL A 51 7.41 -1.82 8.35
N ALA A 52 6.70 -0.74 8.02
CA ALA A 52 7.21 0.27 7.10
C ALA A 52 6.92 1.68 7.61
N TYR A 53 7.74 2.61 7.13
CA TYR A 53 7.58 4.04 7.29
C TYR A 53 7.71 4.71 5.92
N GLN A 54 6.89 5.71 5.67
CA GLN A 54 6.87 6.49 4.44
C GLN A 54 6.69 7.95 4.78
N GLN A 55 7.33 8.83 4.02
CA GLN A 55 7.19 10.27 4.15
C GLN A 55 7.15 10.91 2.76
N SER A 56 6.13 11.71 2.55
CA SER A 56 6.01 12.71 1.48
C SER A 56 6.47 14.07 2.02
N HIS A 57 7.11 14.88 1.22
CA HIS A 57 7.52 16.24 1.58
C HIS A 57 7.32 17.16 0.39
N GLY A 58 6.58 18.25 0.61
CA GLY A 58 6.13 19.17 -0.44
C GLY A 58 4.83 18.73 -1.10
N GLY A 59 4.32 19.58 -1.98
CA GLY A 59 3.03 19.41 -2.64
C GLY A 59 2.19 20.69 -2.59
N VAL A 60 0.88 20.56 -2.78
CA VAL A 60 -0.07 21.68 -2.81
C VAL A 60 -1.42 21.28 -2.21
N ASP A 61 -1.89 22.01 -1.19
CA ASP A 61 -3.24 21.91 -0.62
C ASP A 61 -3.66 20.46 -0.28
N GLY A 62 -2.77 19.70 0.32
CA GLY A 62 -2.98 18.32 0.74
C GLY A 62 -2.62 17.26 -0.31
N VAL A 63 -2.32 17.67 -1.53
CA VAL A 63 -1.85 16.78 -2.59
C VAL A 63 -0.33 16.78 -2.60
N GLY A 64 0.29 15.67 -2.22
CA GLY A 64 1.74 15.51 -2.23
C GLY A 64 2.23 14.88 -3.53
N TYR A 65 2.74 13.64 -3.47
CA TYR A 65 3.26 12.98 -4.65
C TYR A 65 2.16 12.62 -5.65
N ILE A 66 2.27 13.14 -6.87
CA ILE A 66 1.34 12.84 -7.97
C ILE A 66 2.00 11.80 -8.88
N TYR A 67 1.35 10.67 -9.04
CA TYR A 67 1.77 9.66 -10.02
C TYR A 67 1.63 10.24 -11.44
N GLY A 68 2.66 10.07 -12.26
CA GLY A 68 2.63 10.50 -13.65
C GLY A 68 1.63 9.70 -14.52
N ASP A 69 1.60 10.00 -15.81
CA ASP A 69 0.68 9.39 -16.81
C ASP A 69 0.92 7.88 -17.06
N ASP A 70 1.88 7.28 -16.37
CA ASP A 70 2.16 5.83 -16.43
C ASP A 70 1.14 4.94 -15.70
N GLY A 71 0.08 5.55 -15.14
CA GLY A 71 -0.96 4.88 -14.39
C GLY A 71 -0.50 4.35 -13.03
N GLY A 72 0.57 4.92 -12.46
CA GLY A 72 1.11 4.54 -11.16
C GLY A 72 1.81 3.17 -11.15
N GLY A 73 2.12 2.62 -12.31
CA GLY A 73 2.70 1.27 -12.44
C GLY A 73 4.19 1.18 -12.14
N THR A 74 4.90 2.31 -12.07
CA THR A 74 6.36 2.37 -11.93
C THR A 74 6.85 2.85 -10.57
N VAL A 75 5.95 3.28 -9.70
CA VAL A 75 6.28 3.77 -8.35
C VAL A 75 5.96 2.70 -7.31
N TRP A 76 6.95 2.35 -6.49
CA TRP A 76 6.82 1.33 -5.46
C TRP A 76 7.02 1.97 -4.09
N LEU A 77 5.93 2.27 -3.41
CA LEU A 77 5.91 2.85 -2.08
C LEU A 77 5.37 1.82 -1.08
N ALA A 78 6.02 1.72 0.07
CA ALA A 78 5.69 0.70 1.06
C ALA A 78 4.26 0.85 1.60
N ASN A 79 3.77 2.08 1.74
CA ASN A 79 2.45 2.37 2.27
C ASN A 79 1.39 2.67 1.18
N SER A 80 1.73 2.53 -0.12
CA SER A 80 0.71 2.46 -1.18
C SER A 80 -0.03 1.14 -1.06
N ILE A 81 -1.30 1.20 -0.58
CA ILE A 81 -2.02 0.00 -0.16
C ILE A 81 -3.32 -0.21 -0.95
N GLN A 82 -4.40 -0.72 -0.33
CA GLN A 82 -5.56 -1.09 -1.15
C GLN A 82 -6.34 0.12 -1.65
N TYR A 83 -6.51 1.13 -0.81
CA TYR A 83 -7.26 2.33 -1.13
C TYR A 83 -6.38 3.57 -1.14
N SER A 84 -5.65 3.87 -0.05
CA SER A 84 -4.80 5.04 0.04
C SER A 84 -3.34 4.72 -0.28
N ASP A 85 -2.66 5.70 -0.85
CA ASP A 85 -1.22 5.68 -1.14
C ASP A 85 -0.39 6.35 -0.06
N PHE A 86 -1.03 7.02 0.92
CA PHE A 86 -0.37 7.74 2.01
C PHE A 86 0.70 8.70 1.46
N ASN A 87 0.31 9.49 0.47
CA ASN A 87 1.19 10.36 -0.31
C ASN A 87 0.76 11.83 -0.28
N GLY A 88 -0.02 12.23 0.71
CA GLY A 88 -0.44 13.62 0.91
C GLY A 88 0.73 14.57 1.09
N GLU A 89 0.48 15.88 0.97
CA GLU A 89 1.47 16.93 1.20
C GLU A 89 2.02 16.86 2.63
N ASP A 90 3.35 16.77 2.78
CA ASP A 90 4.09 16.63 4.04
C ASP A 90 3.74 15.39 4.89
N GLU A 91 2.94 14.49 4.35
CA GLU A 91 2.44 13.32 5.07
C GLU A 91 3.56 12.41 5.56
N LYS A 92 3.41 11.98 6.80
CA LYS A 92 4.17 10.89 7.41
C LYS A 92 3.25 9.74 7.67
N SER A 93 3.67 8.52 7.34
CA SER A 93 2.85 7.33 7.57
C SER A 93 3.67 6.12 8.01
N TRP A 94 3.01 5.20 8.70
CA TRP A 94 3.56 3.90 9.03
C TRP A 94 2.55 2.79 8.78
N GLN A 95 3.04 1.57 8.55
CA GLN A 95 2.20 0.38 8.53
C GLN A 95 2.81 -0.77 9.33
N ALA A 96 1.91 -1.63 9.82
CA ALA A 96 2.24 -2.97 10.28
C ALA A 96 1.40 -3.98 9.50
N ARG A 97 2.06 -5.01 8.95
CA ARG A 97 1.44 -6.06 8.15
C ARG A 97 1.84 -7.43 8.67
N TYR A 98 0.87 -8.33 8.68
CA TYR A 98 1.06 -9.75 8.97
C TYR A 98 0.51 -10.60 7.83
N ASP A 99 1.32 -11.56 7.36
CA ASP A 99 0.93 -12.56 6.37
C ASP A 99 1.08 -13.95 7.00
N LEU A 100 0.12 -14.84 6.70
CA LEU A 100 0.08 -16.23 7.14
C LEU A 100 -0.11 -17.16 5.94
N ASN A 101 0.82 -18.12 5.77
CA ASN A 101 0.71 -19.18 4.78
C ASN A 101 0.20 -20.46 5.45
N MET A 102 -0.96 -20.93 5.04
CA MET A 102 -1.62 -22.11 5.65
C MET A 102 -1.06 -23.46 5.18
N ALA A 103 -0.07 -23.48 4.29
CA ALA A 103 0.55 -24.73 3.82
C ALA A 103 1.16 -25.52 4.99
N SER A 104 1.84 -24.86 5.92
CA SER A 104 2.39 -25.48 7.16
C SER A 104 1.33 -26.04 8.09
N TYR A 105 0.07 -25.62 7.92
CA TYR A 105 -1.09 -26.09 8.69
C TYR A 105 -1.96 -27.09 7.91
N GLY A 106 -1.44 -27.65 6.78
CA GLY A 106 -2.12 -28.67 5.99
C GLY A 106 -3.15 -28.15 5.00
N VAL A 107 -3.17 -26.84 4.73
CA VAL A 107 -4.06 -26.22 3.72
C VAL A 107 -3.20 -25.47 2.67
N PRO A 108 -2.51 -26.22 1.78
CA PRO A 108 -1.70 -25.57 0.76
C PRO A 108 -2.55 -24.71 -0.19
N GLY A 109 -2.00 -23.59 -0.62
CA GLY A 109 -2.68 -22.60 -1.48
C GLY A 109 -3.52 -21.58 -0.74
N LEU A 110 -3.86 -21.78 0.54
CA LEU A 110 -4.57 -20.79 1.35
C LEU A 110 -3.58 -19.87 2.06
N SER A 111 -3.83 -18.57 1.98
CA SER A 111 -3.09 -17.56 2.73
C SER A 111 -4.00 -16.44 3.20
N PHE A 112 -3.59 -15.79 4.28
CA PHE A 112 -4.25 -14.62 4.85
C PHE A 112 -3.27 -13.48 4.99
N MET A 113 -3.78 -12.25 4.92
CA MET A 113 -3.04 -11.03 5.20
C MET A 113 -3.93 -10.07 5.98
N THR A 114 -3.35 -9.38 6.94
CA THR A 114 -3.94 -8.18 7.52
C THR A 114 -2.87 -7.12 7.66
N ARG A 115 -3.25 -5.84 7.45
CA ARG A 115 -2.37 -4.70 7.67
C ARG A 115 -3.17 -3.51 8.17
N TYR A 116 -2.49 -2.67 8.93
CA TYR A 116 -2.99 -1.39 9.36
C TYR A 116 -1.96 -0.33 9.01
N ALA A 117 -2.42 0.75 8.39
CA ALA A 117 -1.60 1.92 8.10
C ALA A 117 -2.27 3.18 8.67
N GLN A 118 -1.44 4.15 9.03
CA GLN A 118 -1.88 5.45 9.53
C GLN A 118 -0.96 6.54 9.03
N GLY A 119 -1.57 7.62 8.48
CA GLY A 119 -0.93 8.85 8.06
C GLY A 119 -1.31 10.04 8.96
N TRP A 120 -0.41 11.00 9.06
CA TRP A 120 -0.59 12.24 9.83
C TRP A 120 0.30 13.36 9.30
N ASP A 121 0.13 14.57 9.83
CA ASP A 121 0.84 15.79 9.42
C ASP A 121 0.59 16.16 7.95
N ILE A 122 -0.58 15.84 7.40
CA ILE A 122 -0.93 16.19 6.02
C ILE A 122 -1.27 17.68 5.98
N SER A 123 -0.45 18.48 5.29
CA SER A 123 -0.71 19.90 5.09
C SER A 123 -1.90 20.11 4.17
N THR A 124 -2.95 20.78 4.64
CA THR A 124 -4.14 21.10 3.85
C THR A 124 -4.49 22.58 3.97
N ALA A 125 -5.33 23.08 3.07
CA ALA A 125 -5.81 24.47 3.13
C ALA A 125 -6.57 24.83 4.44
N THR A 126 -7.05 23.82 5.20
CA THR A 126 -7.85 24.02 6.42
C THR A 126 -7.15 23.60 7.70
N GLY A 127 -6.06 22.87 7.63
CA GLY A 127 -5.34 22.40 8.82
C GLY A 127 -4.41 21.21 8.55
N GLU A 128 -4.14 20.42 9.57
CA GLU A 128 -3.36 19.20 9.50
C GLU A 128 -4.27 17.97 9.39
N GLY A 129 -4.31 17.35 8.24
CA GLY A 129 -5.10 16.16 7.95
C GLY A 129 -4.47 14.87 8.48
N LYS A 130 -5.31 13.84 8.62
CA LYS A 130 -4.94 12.48 9.02
C LYS A 130 -5.77 11.46 8.27
N GLU A 131 -5.15 10.32 7.99
CA GLU A 131 -5.84 9.17 7.42
C GLU A 131 -5.38 7.85 8.04
N ARG A 132 -6.16 6.81 7.82
CA ARG A 132 -5.81 5.44 8.23
C ARG A 132 -6.58 4.42 7.41
N GLU A 133 -5.99 3.25 7.25
CA GLU A 133 -6.61 2.15 6.53
C GLU A 133 -6.32 0.83 7.22
N TRP A 134 -7.33 -0.05 7.25
CA TRP A 134 -7.20 -1.42 7.70
C TRP A 134 -7.64 -2.37 6.59
N ASP A 135 -6.72 -3.26 6.20
CA ASP A 135 -6.94 -4.26 5.17
C ASP A 135 -6.96 -5.66 5.73
N VAL A 136 -7.80 -6.49 5.14
CA VAL A 136 -7.82 -7.94 5.32
C VAL A 136 -7.92 -8.63 3.97
N GLU A 137 -7.14 -9.68 3.75
CA GLU A 137 -7.16 -10.47 2.53
C GLU A 137 -7.18 -11.96 2.85
N ALA A 138 -7.98 -12.72 2.11
CA ALA A 138 -7.90 -14.16 2.01
C ALA A 138 -7.66 -14.54 0.55
N LYS A 139 -6.65 -15.38 0.29
CA LYS A 139 -6.32 -15.88 -1.05
C LYS A 139 -6.25 -17.39 -1.04
N TYR A 140 -6.86 -18.02 -2.04
CA TYR A 140 -6.75 -19.46 -2.27
C TYR A 140 -6.36 -19.73 -3.72
N VAL A 141 -5.33 -20.57 -3.90
CA VAL A 141 -4.92 -21.08 -5.21
C VAL A 141 -5.26 -22.56 -5.25
N VAL A 142 -6.05 -22.98 -6.24
CA VAL A 142 -6.44 -24.39 -6.43
C VAL A 142 -5.21 -25.21 -6.77
N GLN A 143 -4.98 -26.30 -5.99
CA GLN A 143 -3.72 -27.05 -6.04
C GLN A 143 -3.72 -28.18 -7.09
N ASP A 144 -4.89 -28.71 -7.45
CA ASP A 144 -5.02 -29.82 -8.39
C ASP A 144 -6.34 -29.79 -9.18
N GLY A 145 -6.52 -30.79 -10.06
CA GLY A 145 -7.73 -30.96 -10.86
C GLY A 145 -7.83 -30.03 -12.06
N ALA A 146 -9.02 -29.93 -12.65
CA ALA A 146 -9.27 -29.17 -13.88
C ALA A 146 -9.13 -27.64 -13.70
N ALA A 147 -9.25 -27.14 -12.48
CA ALA A 147 -9.10 -25.73 -12.12
C ALA A 147 -7.76 -25.45 -11.41
N LYS A 148 -6.77 -26.34 -11.54
CA LYS A 148 -5.44 -26.09 -10.96
C LYS A 148 -4.93 -24.73 -11.37
N ASP A 149 -4.27 -24.03 -10.42
CA ASP A 149 -3.71 -22.67 -10.55
C ASP A 149 -4.77 -21.55 -10.66
N LEU A 150 -6.08 -21.86 -10.56
CA LEU A 150 -7.10 -20.85 -10.37
C LEU A 150 -6.88 -20.15 -9.01
N SER A 151 -6.68 -18.85 -9.04
CA SER A 151 -6.51 -18.00 -7.85
C SER A 151 -7.79 -17.23 -7.55
N LEU A 152 -8.27 -17.37 -6.35
CA LEU A 152 -9.39 -16.60 -5.79
C LEU A 152 -8.86 -15.73 -4.67
N ARG A 153 -9.09 -14.41 -4.74
CA ARG A 153 -8.63 -13.44 -3.74
C ARG A 153 -9.78 -12.55 -3.32
N LEU A 154 -10.10 -12.56 -2.05
CA LEU A 154 -11.05 -11.64 -1.44
C LEU A 154 -10.26 -10.62 -0.62
N ARG A 155 -10.44 -9.33 -0.93
CA ARG A 155 -9.80 -8.21 -0.23
C ARG A 155 -10.88 -7.29 0.34
N HIS A 156 -10.64 -6.81 1.55
CA HIS A 156 -11.47 -5.83 2.21
C HIS A 156 -10.56 -4.73 2.78
N ALA A 157 -10.88 -3.48 2.45
CA ALA A 157 -10.27 -2.32 3.06
C ALA A 157 -11.33 -1.50 3.79
N LYS A 158 -10.99 -1.01 4.98
CA LYS A 158 -11.74 0.02 5.68
C LYS A 158 -10.84 1.23 5.86
N TYR A 159 -11.22 2.32 5.22
CA TYR A 159 -10.51 3.59 5.20
C TYR A 159 -11.25 4.64 6.04
N TRP A 160 -10.50 5.53 6.67
CA TRP A 160 -10.99 6.71 7.41
C TRP A 160 -10.03 7.88 7.22
N SER A 161 -10.59 9.08 7.08
CA SER A 161 -9.88 10.34 7.17
C SER A 161 -10.60 11.29 8.12
N ASP A 162 -9.90 12.31 8.59
CA ASP A 162 -10.53 13.41 9.34
C ASP A 162 -11.15 14.45 8.41
N SER A 163 -11.77 15.50 9.03
CA SER A 163 -12.48 16.54 8.29
C SER A 163 -11.58 17.41 7.41
N ASP A 164 -10.29 17.52 7.75
CA ASP A 164 -9.35 18.36 7.00
C ASP A 164 -8.84 17.66 5.75
N TYR A 165 -8.71 16.33 5.77
CA TYR A 165 -8.26 15.53 4.61
C TYR A 165 -9.41 14.91 3.81
N ALA A 166 -10.58 14.74 4.39
CA ALA A 166 -11.74 14.13 3.70
C ALA A 166 -12.14 14.81 2.37
N PRO A 167 -12.00 16.13 2.16
CA PRO A 167 -12.25 16.76 0.86
C PRO A 167 -11.28 16.35 -0.25
N ILE A 168 -10.09 15.87 0.10
CA ILE A 168 -9.01 15.52 -0.82
C ILE A 168 -9.06 14.03 -1.16
N ASN A 169 -9.05 13.16 -0.16
CA ASN A 169 -8.94 11.70 -0.36
C ASN A 169 -10.21 10.93 0.05
N GLY A 170 -11.32 11.62 0.25
CA GLY A 170 -12.58 11.01 0.70
C GLY A 170 -12.65 10.80 2.19
N THR A 171 -13.84 10.45 2.65
CA THR A 171 -14.14 10.17 4.05
C THR A 171 -14.22 8.65 4.31
N ASP A 172 -14.97 8.22 5.32
CA ASP A 172 -15.17 6.81 5.67
C ASP A 172 -15.62 5.97 4.49
N LEU A 173 -14.79 5.04 4.06
CA LEU A 173 -15.00 4.18 2.91
C LEU A 173 -14.79 2.71 3.27
N THR A 174 -15.57 1.85 2.62
CA THR A 174 -15.33 0.40 2.62
C THR A 174 -15.16 -0.07 1.17
N ASP A 175 -14.03 -0.70 0.87
CA ASP A 175 -13.72 -1.27 -0.45
C ASP A 175 -13.65 -2.80 -0.33
N LEU A 176 -14.48 -3.51 -1.09
CA LEU A 176 -14.50 -4.97 -1.16
C LEU A 176 -14.21 -5.41 -2.59
N ARG A 177 -13.15 -6.21 -2.77
CA ARG A 177 -12.72 -6.72 -4.08
C ARG A 177 -12.68 -8.23 -4.09
N LEU A 178 -13.35 -8.86 -5.09
CA LEU A 178 -13.15 -10.25 -5.46
C LEU A 178 -12.33 -10.29 -6.75
N ILE A 179 -11.15 -10.89 -6.68
CA ILE A 179 -10.24 -11.02 -7.81
C ILE A 179 -10.11 -12.50 -8.15
N VAL A 180 -10.35 -12.83 -9.42
CA VAL A 180 -10.26 -14.18 -9.96
C VAL A 180 -9.22 -14.18 -11.08
N GLU A 181 -8.19 -14.99 -10.94
CA GLU A 181 -7.09 -15.09 -11.90
C GLU A 181 -6.90 -16.55 -12.29
N TYR A 182 -6.86 -16.83 -13.60
CA TYR A 182 -6.60 -18.16 -14.11
C TYR A 182 -5.59 -18.09 -15.27
N PRO A 183 -4.41 -18.73 -15.14
CA PRO A 183 -3.42 -18.73 -16.21
C PRO A 183 -3.91 -19.61 -17.37
N LEU A 184 -4.10 -19.00 -18.54
CA LEU A 184 -4.42 -19.72 -19.78
C LEU A 184 -3.16 -19.80 -20.64
N SER A 185 -2.72 -21.02 -20.97
CA SER A 185 -1.71 -21.24 -22.02
C SER A 185 -2.43 -21.47 -23.34
N ILE A 186 -2.33 -20.50 -24.24
CA ILE A 186 -2.83 -20.63 -25.63
C ILE A 186 -1.62 -20.95 -26.48
N LEU A 187 -1.53 -22.22 -26.93
CA LEU A 187 -0.52 -22.70 -27.88
C LEU A 187 -1.01 -22.44 -29.31
#